data_c7f60a6cc8275de5335f3b5bb1c1d25a
#
_entry.id   c7f60a6cc8275de5335f3b5bb1c1d25a
#
_cell.length_a   1.000
_cell.length_b   1.000
_cell.length_c   1.000
_cell.angle_alpha   90.00
_cell.angle_beta   90.00
_cell.angle_gamma   90.00
#
_symmetry.space_group_name_H-M   'P 1'
#
loop_
_entity.id
_entity.type
_entity.pdbx_description
1 polymer ?
#
loop_
_entity_poly.entity_id
_entity_poly.type
_entity_poly.pdbx_seq_one_letter_code
_entity_poly.pdbx_strand_id
1 'polypeptide(L)'
;LQLSQKAPEFNLISTSNENVSISSFDSKFLVIFFTCNHCPYVTGSDEVTRQTANKFKDKDVSFIAINSNSANTYQEDSFENMILRMEEYEFPWVYLHDADQEIALKYGALKTPHFYVFNEQRELVYTGRGVDSPLDANKIKINNLELVLDELTSNTLISIPITNPIGCSVKWEGKDSHWMPPEAVSYTHLTLPTIVSV
;
A
#
# COMPACT_ATOMS: atom_id res chain seq x y z
N LEU A 1 5.40 7.56 7.20
CA LEU A 1 6.15 6.48 7.85
C LEU A 1 7.57 6.43 7.28
N GLN A 2 8.59 6.25 8.12
CA GLN A 2 10.01 6.21 7.74
C GLN A 2 10.56 4.79 7.83
N LEU A 3 11.64 4.51 7.08
CA LEU A 3 12.34 3.23 7.19
C LEU A 3 12.72 2.91 8.63
N SER A 4 12.67 1.63 8.98
CA SER A 4 12.93 1.07 10.31
C SER A 4 11.90 1.43 11.39
N GLN A 5 10.88 2.24 11.07
CA GLN A 5 9.76 2.45 11.99
C GLN A 5 8.84 1.24 12.00
N LYS A 6 8.22 0.99 13.15
CA LYS A 6 7.19 -0.05 13.30
C LYS A 6 5.95 0.31 12.51
N ALA A 7 5.30 -0.73 11.98
CA ALA A 7 3.99 -0.58 11.36
C ALA A 7 3.00 0.02 12.36
N PRO A 8 2.35 1.15 12.04
CA PRO A 8 1.26 1.65 12.87
C PRO A 8 0.13 0.63 13.00
N GLU A 9 -0.28 0.40 14.24
CA GLU A 9 -1.36 -0.54 14.54
C GLU A 9 -2.70 -0.06 13.97
N PHE A 10 -3.51 -1.02 13.54
CA PHE A 10 -4.89 -0.79 13.11
C PHE A 10 -5.81 -1.90 13.61
N ASN A 11 -7.10 -1.60 13.61
CA ASN A 11 -8.16 -2.57 13.78
C ASN A 11 -9.29 -2.17 12.83
N LEU A 12 -9.35 -2.80 11.66
CA LEU A 12 -10.24 -2.43 10.56
C LEU A 12 -11.17 -3.59 10.21
N ILE A 13 -12.33 -3.24 9.67
CA ILE A 13 -13.27 -4.24 9.13
C ILE A 13 -12.80 -4.72 7.75
N SER A 14 -12.81 -6.02 7.54
CA SER A 14 -12.55 -6.65 6.25
C SER A 14 -13.82 -6.82 5.42
N THR A 15 -13.67 -7.05 4.13
CA THR A 15 -14.79 -7.39 3.23
C THR A 15 -15.49 -8.71 3.58
N SER A 16 -14.88 -9.58 4.38
CA SER A 16 -15.51 -10.76 4.98
C SER A 16 -16.21 -10.47 6.31
N ASN A 17 -16.36 -9.19 6.68
CA ASN A 17 -17.02 -8.71 7.88
C ASN A 17 -16.34 -9.14 9.19
N GLU A 18 -15.03 -9.28 9.19
CA GLU A 18 -14.20 -9.61 10.33
C GLU A 18 -13.33 -8.43 10.72
N ASN A 19 -13.09 -8.25 12.03
CA ASN A 19 -12.12 -7.28 12.52
C ASN A 19 -10.71 -7.84 12.34
N VAL A 20 -9.85 -7.09 11.67
CA VAL A 20 -8.48 -7.47 11.33
C VAL A 20 -7.50 -6.43 11.85
N SER A 21 -6.45 -6.90 12.50
CA SER A 21 -5.33 -6.09 12.98
C SER A 21 -3.99 -6.66 12.48
N ILE A 22 -2.89 -5.97 12.72
CA ILE A 22 -1.55 -6.48 12.40
C ILE A 22 -1.29 -7.81 13.10
N SER A 23 -1.75 -7.98 14.34
CA SER A 23 -1.60 -9.22 15.12
C SER A 23 -2.44 -10.39 14.58
N SER A 24 -3.34 -10.17 13.62
CA SER A 24 -4.06 -11.24 12.92
C SER A 24 -3.17 -12.02 11.93
N PHE A 25 -1.93 -11.57 11.71
CA PHE A 25 -1.01 -12.16 10.72
C PHE A 25 0.25 -12.71 11.39
N ASP A 26 0.41 -14.03 11.34
CA ASP A 26 1.59 -14.73 11.87
C ASP A 26 2.73 -14.79 10.84
N SER A 27 2.49 -14.38 9.60
CA SER A 27 3.49 -14.39 8.55
C SER A 27 4.71 -13.55 8.91
N LYS A 28 5.88 -14.01 8.44
CA LYS A 28 7.16 -13.38 8.71
C LYS A 28 7.23 -11.96 8.14
N PHE A 29 6.67 -11.76 6.94
CA PHE A 29 6.69 -10.48 6.23
C PHE A 29 5.29 -10.00 5.91
N LEU A 30 5.09 -8.67 5.93
CA LEU A 30 3.82 -8.07 5.54
C LEU A 30 4.01 -7.10 4.38
N VAL A 31 3.11 -7.17 3.43
CA VAL A 31 2.87 -6.14 2.42
C VAL A 31 1.55 -5.47 2.75
N ILE A 32 1.59 -4.19 3.12
CA ILE A 32 0.39 -3.37 3.31
C ILE A 32 0.35 -2.37 2.17
N PHE A 33 -0.78 -2.24 1.50
CA PHE A 33 -0.89 -1.27 0.43
C PHE A 33 -2.25 -0.56 0.45
N PHE A 34 -2.18 0.76 0.28
CA PHE A 34 -3.36 1.59 0.13
C PHE A 34 -3.82 1.51 -1.32
N THR A 35 -5.07 1.16 -1.51
CA THR A 35 -5.69 0.90 -2.80
C THR A 35 -7.11 1.47 -2.83
N CYS A 36 -7.83 1.26 -3.92
CA CYS A 36 -9.22 1.66 -4.06
C CYS A 36 -9.89 0.84 -5.18
N ASN A 37 -11.17 1.10 -5.44
CA ASN A 37 -11.92 0.30 -6.41
C ASN A 37 -11.86 0.85 -7.85
N HIS A 38 -11.72 2.17 -8.02
CA HIS A 38 -11.93 2.83 -9.33
C HIS A 38 -10.68 3.45 -9.96
N CYS A 39 -9.58 3.61 -9.22
CA CYS A 39 -8.38 4.28 -9.75
C CYS A 39 -7.75 3.49 -10.91
N PRO A 40 -7.52 4.08 -12.09
CA PRO A 40 -6.94 3.38 -13.24
C PRO A 40 -5.53 2.83 -12.96
N TYR A 41 -4.78 3.46 -12.09
CA TYR A 41 -3.45 2.98 -11.67
C TYR A 41 -3.53 1.72 -10.78
N VAL A 42 -4.65 1.56 -10.06
CA VAL A 42 -4.94 0.34 -9.31
C VAL A 42 -5.39 -0.76 -10.27
N THR A 43 -6.47 -0.51 -11.03
CA THR A 43 -7.06 -1.51 -11.92
C THR A 43 -6.09 -1.97 -13.01
N GLY A 44 -5.24 -1.07 -13.49
CA GLY A 44 -4.19 -1.39 -14.48
C GLY A 44 -3.03 -2.24 -13.94
N SER A 45 -2.81 -2.24 -12.61
CA SER A 45 -1.73 -3.01 -11.97
C SER A 45 -2.21 -4.18 -11.09
N ASP A 46 -3.53 -4.38 -10.95
CA ASP A 46 -4.09 -5.44 -10.11
C ASP A 46 -3.57 -6.83 -10.46
N GLU A 47 -3.52 -7.16 -11.74
CA GLU A 47 -3.09 -8.49 -12.17
C GLU A 47 -1.61 -8.74 -11.86
N VAL A 48 -0.75 -7.75 -12.04
CA VAL A 48 0.67 -7.85 -11.69
C VAL A 48 0.85 -7.95 -10.16
N THR A 49 0.06 -7.19 -9.40
CA THR A 49 0.06 -7.28 -7.94
C THR A 49 -0.42 -8.65 -7.47
N ARG A 50 -1.47 -9.21 -8.11
CA ARG A 50 -1.96 -10.58 -7.87
C ARG A 50 -0.88 -11.63 -8.14
N GLN A 51 -0.20 -11.54 -9.27
CA GLN A 51 0.87 -12.45 -9.64
C GLN A 51 2.02 -12.39 -8.63
N THR A 52 2.39 -11.18 -8.20
CA THR A 52 3.40 -10.99 -7.15
C THR A 52 2.94 -11.62 -5.83
N ALA A 53 1.71 -11.38 -5.38
CA ALA A 53 1.19 -11.98 -4.15
C ALA A 53 1.19 -13.53 -4.23
N ASN A 54 0.76 -14.09 -5.35
CA ASN A 54 0.77 -15.55 -5.57
C ASN A 54 2.18 -16.14 -5.60
N LYS A 55 3.16 -15.44 -6.18
CA LYS A 55 4.57 -15.86 -6.18
C LYS A 55 5.14 -16.01 -4.77
N PHE A 56 4.71 -15.17 -3.84
CA PHE A 56 5.25 -15.11 -2.48
C PHE A 56 4.36 -15.75 -1.41
N LYS A 57 3.20 -16.31 -1.76
CA LYS A 57 2.25 -16.90 -0.80
C LYS A 57 2.87 -18.01 0.08
N ASP A 58 3.79 -18.81 -0.48
CA ASP A 58 4.48 -19.91 0.21
C ASP A 58 5.83 -19.46 0.81
N LYS A 59 6.15 -18.16 0.79
CA LYS A 59 7.38 -17.57 1.33
C LYS A 59 7.12 -16.75 2.59
N ASP A 60 6.05 -17.06 3.29
CA ASP A 60 5.70 -16.44 4.58
C ASP A 60 5.47 -14.91 4.47
N VAL A 61 4.80 -14.49 3.40
CA VAL A 61 4.42 -13.10 3.11
C VAL A 61 2.91 -12.98 3.05
N SER A 62 2.33 -12.11 3.86
CA SER A 62 0.90 -11.74 3.78
C SER A 62 0.72 -10.39 3.09
N PHE A 63 -0.33 -10.32 2.28
CA PHE A 63 -0.75 -9.09 1.60
C PHE A 63 -2.03 -8.54 2.22
N ILE A 64 -2.04 -7.26 2.52
CA ILE A 64 -3.14 -6.53 3.16
C ILE A 64 -3.42 -5.28 2.33
N ALA A 65 -4.59 -5.22 1.73
CA ALA A 65 -5.08 -4.07 1.00
C ALA A 65 -5.94 -3.20 1.93
N ILE A 66 -5.79 -1.87 1.86
CA ILE A 66 -6.58 -0.92 2.65
C ILE A 66 -7.18 0.12 1.70
N ASN A 67 -8.50 0.29 1.76
CA ASN A 67 -9.19 1.38 1.09
C ASN A 67 -9.53 2.47 2.11
N SER A 68 -8.96 3.64 1.90
CA SER A 68 -9.17 4.84 2.71
C SER A 68 -9.82 5.98 1.90
N ASN A 69 -10.29 5.72 0.68
CA ASN A 69 -10.95 6.75 -0.11
C ASN A 69 -12.34 7.05 0.47
N SER A 70 -12.70 8.34 0.52
CA SER A 70 -14.04 8.76 0.93
C SER A 70 -15.10 8.29 -0.06
N ALA A 71 -16.02 7.45 0.40
CA ALA A 71 -17.17 7.01 -0.38
C ALA A 71 -18.21 8.13 -0.60
N ASN A 72 -18.19 9.18 0.22
CA ASN A 72 -19.05 10.36 0.03
C ASN A 72 -18.65 11.16 -1.20
N THR A 73 -17.37 11.15 -1.54
CA THR A 73 -16.85 11.80 -2.75
C THR A 73 -16.87 10.86 -3.96
N TYR A 74 -16.56 9.59 -3.75
CA TYR A 74 -16.49 8.56 -4.80
C TYR A 74 -17.22 7.30 -4.33
N GLN A 75 -18.48 7.19 -4.69
CA GLN A 75 -19.33 6.07 -4.28
C GLN A 75 -18.80 4.71 -4.77
N GLU A 76 -18.01 4.69 -5.83
CA GLU A 76 -17.31 3.50 -6.33
C GLU A 76 -16.37 2.90 -5.26
N ASP A 77 -15.90 3.69 -4.31
CA ASP A 77 -15.02 3.25 -3.22
C ASP A 77 -15.78 2.90 -1.93
N SER A 78 -17.11 2.74 -2.00
CA SER A 78 -17.92 2.28 -0.86
C SER A 78 -17.53 0.87 -0.40
N PHE A 79 -17.86 0.55 0.85
CA PHE A 79 -17.62 -0.76 1.43
C PHE A 79 -18.35 -1.88 0.67
N GLU A 80 -19.58 -1.63 0.21
CA GLU A 80 -20.35 -2.55 -0.60
C GLU A 80 -19.62 -2.87 -1.92
N ASN A 81 -19.07 -1.86 -2.57
CA ASN A 81 -18.30 -2.05 -3.81
C ASN A 81 -16.95 -2.75 -3.57
N MET A 82 -16.35 -2.58 -2.38
CA MET A 82 -15.17 -3.38 -1.99
C MET A 82 -15.52 -4.88 -1.91
N ILE A 83 -16.67 -5.23 -1.31
CA ILE A 83 -17.15 -6.61 -1.23
C ILE A 83 -17.36 -7.19 -2.62
N LEU A 84 -18.12 -6.49 -3.47
CA LEU A 84 -18.38 -6.91 -4.85
C LEU A 84 -17.09 -7.11 -5.65
N ARG A 85 -16.12 -6.23 -5.47
CA ARG A 85 -14.83 -6.33 -6.14
C ARG A 85 -14.04 -7.57 -5.68
N MET A 86 -14.06 -7.91 -4.39
CA MET A 86 -13.43 -9.12 -3.88
C MET A 86 -14.13 -10.39 -4.38
N GLU A 87 -15.46 -10.38 -4.47
CA GLU A 87 -16.24 -11.49 -5.04
C GLU A 87 -15.97 -11.70 -6.52
N GLU A 88 -15.85 -10.61 -7.31
CA GLU A 88 -15.62 -10.66 -8.75
C GLU A 88 -14.21 -11.12 -9.09
N TYR A 89 -13.20 -10.58 -8.41
CA TYR A 89 -11.80 -10.78 -8.77
C TYR A 89 -11.08 -11.84 -7.93
N GLU A 90 -11.62 -12.23 -6.79
CA GLU A 90 -11.02 -13.23 -5.88
C GLU A 90 -9.53 -12.94 -5.59
N PHE A 91 -9.21 -11.69 -5.24
CA PHE A 91 -7.83 -11.29 -4.96
C PHE A 91 -7.22 -12.07 -3.79
N PRO A 92 -5.90 -12.43 -3.84
CA PRO A 92 -5.24 -13.23 -2.82
C PRO A 92 -4.79 -12.40 -1.59
N TRP A 93 -5.52 -11.36 -1.22
CA TRP A 93 -5.25 -10.53 -0.06
C TRP A 93 -6.49 -10.23 0.75
N VAL A 94 -6.29 -9.83 2.00
CA VAL A 94 -7.35 -9.28 2.84
C VAL A 94 -7.60 -7.84 2.42
N TYR A 95 -8.87 -7.43 2.27
CA TYR A 95 -9.24 -6.07 1.88
C TYR A 95 -9.97 -5.38 3.01
N LEU A 96 -9.39 -4.32 3.56
CA LEU A 96 -9.81 -3.63 4.76
C LEU A 96 -10.34 -2.23 4.44
N HIS A 97 -11.33 -1.78 5.20
CA HIS A 97 -11.93 -0.46 5.07
C HIS A 97 -11.47 0.47 6.19
N ASP A 98 -10.77 1.53 5.84
CA ASP A 98 -10.33 2.63 6.70
C ASP A 98 -11.27 3.82 6.48
N ALA A 99 -12.51 3.69 7.02
CA ALA A 99 -13.61 4.62 6.76
C ALA A 99 -13.36 6.04 7.29
N ASP A 100 -12.65 6.16 8.41
CA ASP A 100 -12.28 7.43 9.04
C ASP A 100 -10.96 8.01 8.54
N GLN A 101 -10.27 7.29 7.66
CA GLN A 101 -9.00 7.67 7.02
C GLN A 101 -7.82 7.85 7.99
N GLU A 102 -7.96 7.42 9.24
CA GLU A 102 -6.91 7.57 10.25
C GLU A 102 -5.67 6.72 9.93
N ILE A 103 -5.86 5.54 9.35
CA ILE A 103 -4.75 4.65 9.05
C ILE A 103 -3.96 5.19 7.85
N ALA A 104 -4.63 5.70 6.82
CA ALA A 104 -3.95 6.39 5.74
C ALA A 104 -3.09 7.56 6.24
N LEU A 105 -3.59 8.35 7.19
CA LEU A 105 -2.84 9.45 7.82
C LEU A 105 -1.63 8.93 8.60
N LYS A 106 -1.80 7.90 9.45
CA LYS A 106 -0.72 7.30 10.25
C LYS A 106 0.43 6.73 9.38
N TYR A 107 0.08 6.12 8.25
CA TYR A 107 1.05 5.59 7.30
C TYR A 107 1.67 6.68 6.42
N GLY A 108 1.02 7.83 6.29
CA GLY A 108 1.40 8.87 5.33
C GLY A 108 1.11 8.47 3.90
N ALA A 109 0.00 7.76 3.68
CA ALA A 109 -0.41 7.32 2.35
C ALA A 109 -0.83 8.53 1.49
N LEU A 110 -0.25 8.63 0.29
CA LEU A 110 -0.47 9.76 -0.61
C LEU A 110 -1.22 9.37 -1.88
N LYS A 111 -1.04 8.12 -2.30
CA LYS A 111 -1.50 7.61 -3.59
C LYS A 111 -2.22 6.28 -3.44
N THR A 112 -2.96 5.90 -4.45
CA THR A 112 -3.48 4.57 -4.68
C THR A 112 -3.03 4.09 -6.08
N PRO A 113 -2.25 2.99 -6.18
CA PRO A 113 -1.69 2.19 -5.08
C PRO A 113 -0.44 2.83 -4.43
N HIS A 114 -0.24 2.58 -3.12
CA HIS A 114 0.96 2.93 -2.38
C HIS A 114 1.35 1.78 -1.45
N PHE A 115 2.53 1.20 -1.64
CA PHE A 115 2.98 -0.03 -0.97
C PHE A 115 3.92 0.26 0.19
N TYR A 116 3.82 -0.57 1.22
CA TYR A 116 4.66 -0.61 2.42
C TYR A 116 5.01 -2.07 2.70
N VAL A 117 6.29 -2.38 2.79
CA VAL A 117 6.78 -3.74 3.10
C VAL A 117 7.48 -3.74 4.44
N PHE A 118 7.12 -4.70 5.29
CA PHE A 118 7.61 -4.84 6.66
C PHE A 118 8.34 -6.17 6.85
N ASN A 119 9.43 -6.11 7.60
CA ASN A 119 10.20 -7.27 8.01
C ASN A 119 9.52 -8.08 9.14
N GLU A 120 10.19 -9.11 9.61
CA GLU A 120 9.72 -9.98 10.70
C GLU A 120 9.46 -9.22 12.02
N GLN A 121 10.21 -8.14 12.27
CA GLN A 121 10.02 -7.27 13.42
C GLN A 121 8.93 -6.20 13.19
N ARG A 122 8.19 -6.27 12.06
CA ARG A 122 7.22 -5.25 11.65
C ARG A 122 7.84 -3.86 11.44
N GLU A 123 9.09 -3.80 11.06
CA GLU A 123 9.78 -2.57 10.70
C GLU A 123 9.73 -2.34 9.20
N LEU A 124 9.48 -1.09 8.79
CA LEU A 124 9.39 -0.72 7.38
C LEU A 124 10.75 -0.90 6.68
N VAL A 125 10.76 -1.72 5.63
CA VAL A 125 11.95 -1.95 4.79
C VAL A 125 11.80 -1.40 3.36
N TYR A 126 10.57 -1.15 2.94
CA TYR A 126 10.29 -0.54 1.63
C TYR A 126 9.01 0.28 1.66
N THR A 127 9.01 1.40 0.95
CA THR A 127 7.79 2.14 0.62
C THR A 127 7.86 2.74 -0.78
N GLY A 128 6.73 2.74 -1.47
CA GLY A 128 6.62 3.36 -2.79
C GLY A 128 5.65 2.66 -3.74
N ARG A 129 6.07 2.58 -5.01
CA ARG A 129 5.26 1.97 -6.08
C ARG A 129 5.41 0.44 -6.12
N GLY A 130 4.39 -0.25 -6.65
CA GLY A 130 4.50 -1.67 -6.95
C GLY A 130 5.30 -1.91 -8.23
N VAL A 131 4.94 -1.19 -9.29
CA VAL A 131 5.57 -1.26 -10.63
C VAL A 131 5.85 0.13 -11.18
N ASP A 132 6.73 0.24 -12.16
CA ASP A 132 7.11 1.50 -12.80
C ASP A 132 6.08 2.03 -13.82
N SER A 133 5.16 1.19 -14.30
CA SER A 133 4.10 1.57 -15.26
C SER A 133 2.74 0.94 -14.90
N PRO A 134 2.06 1.42 -13.83
CA PRO A 134 0.83 0.78 -13.35
C PRO A 134 -0.40 0.96 -14.25
N LEU A 135 -0.38 1.91 -15.22
CA LEU A 135 -1.49 2.09 -16.17
C LEU A 135 -1.48 1.10 -17.33
N ASP A 136 -0.33 0.53 -17.67
CA ASP A 136 -0.18 -0.34 -18.82
C ASP A 136 0.83 -1.46 -18.52
N ALA A 137 0.29 -2.64 -18.29
CA ALA A 137 1.10 -3.81 -17.94
C ALA A 137 2.16 -4.15 -19.01
N ASN A 138 1.91 -3.81 -20.29
CA ASN A 138 2.88 -4.05 -21.37
C ASN A 138 4.08 -3.11 -21.33
N LYS A 139 4.00 -2.02 -20.57
CA LYS A 139 5.08 -1.04 -20.40
C LYS A 139 5.87 -1.23 -19.11
N ILE A 140 5.49 -2.17 -18.26
CA ILE A 140 6.22 -2.47 -17.04
C ILE A 140 7.60 -3.01 -17.40
N LYS A 141 8.63 -2.32 -16.93
CA LYS A 141 10.02 -2.74 -17.03
C LYS A 141 10.57 -3.22 -15.69
N ILE A 142 10.06 -2.67 -14.60
CA ILE A 142 10.50 -2.97 -13.24
C ILE A 142 9.28 -3.22 -12.36
N ASN A 143 9.21 -4.43 -11.79
CA ASN A 143 8.32 -4.74 -10.68
C ASN A 143 9.12 -4.53 -9.38
N ASN A 144 9.00 -3.31 -8.81
CA ASN A 144 9.73 -2.93 -7.60
C ASN A 144 9.31 -3.75 -6.39
N LEU A 145 8.02 -4.06 -6.27
CA LEU A 145 7.49 -4.88 -5.17
C LEU A 145 8.06 -6.30 -5.20
N GLU A 146 8.06 -6.93 -6.37
CA GLU A 146 8.62 -8.26 -6.56
C GLU A 146 10.12 -8.30 -6.23
N LEU A 147 10.89 -7.30 -6.72
CA LEU A 147 12.32 -7.18 -6.43
C LEU A 147 12.58 -7.10 -4.92
N VAL A 148 11.86 -6.24 -4.22
CA VAL A 148 11.99 -6.07 -2.77
C VAL A 148 11.65 -7.38 -2.03
N LEU A 149 10.60 -8.07 -2.43
CA LEU A 149 10.21 -9.33 -1.80
C LEU A 149 11.20 -10.47 -2.10
N ASP A 150 11.78 -10.52 -3.30
CA ASP A 150 12.86 -11.46 -3.62
C ASP A 150 14.10 -11.21 -2.74
N GLU A 151 14.52 -9.96 -2.59
CA GLU A 151 15.63 -9.56 -1.72
C GLU A 151 15.34 -9.89 -0.24
N LEU A 152 14.16 -9.53 0.24
CA LEU A 152 13.75 -9.73 1.64
C LEU A 152 13.65 -11.22 2.00
N THR A 153 13.01 -12.03 1.16
CA THR A 153 12.84 -13.46 1.40
C THR A 153 14.12 -14.27 1.19
N SER A 154 15.08 -13.72 0.45
CA SER A 154 16.43 -14.27 0.29
C SER A 154 17.41 -13.79 1.35
N ASN A 155 16.95 -12.98 2.32
CA ASN A 155 17.76 -12.39 3.38
C ASN A 155 18.95 -11.57 2.85
N THR A 156 18.72 -10.86 1.75
CA THR A 156 19.67 -9.91 1.16
C THR A 156 19.26 -8.48 1.48
N LEU A 157 20.20 -7.54 1.31
CA LEU A 157 19.93 -6.13 1.53
C LEU A 157 18.95 -5.59 0.48
N ILE A 158 17.96 -4.80 0.92
CA ILE A 158 17.04 -4.13 0.00
C ILE A 158 17.82 -3.06 -0.79
N SER A 159 17.93 -3.25 -2.10
CA SER A 159 18.72 -2.40 -2.98
C SER A 159 18.12 -1.01 -3.19
N ILE A 160 16.79 -0.94 -3.27
CA ILE A 160 16.03 0.31 -3.48
C ILE A 160 14.89 0.36 -2.44
N PRO A 161 15.13 0.90 -1.23
CA PRO A 161 14.15 0.86 -0.14
C PRO A 161 13.04 1.90 -0.27
N ILE A 162 13.19 2.90 -1.13
CA ILE A 162 12.18 3.96 -1.35
C ILE A 162 12.06 4.25 -2.84
N THR A 163 10.82 4.28 -3.31
CA THR A 163 10.46 4.80 -4.64
C THR A 163 9.28 5.76 -4.53
N ASN A 164 9.10 6.64 -5.51
CA ASN A 164 7.92 7.49 -5.56
C ASN A 164 6.68 6.63 -5.92
N PRO A 165 5.61 6.68 -5.12
CA PRO A 165 4.37 6.01 -5.47
C PRO A 165 3.75 6.65 -6.73
N ILE A 166 3.25 5.81 -7.63
CA ILE A 166 2.59 6.24 -8.88
C ILE A 166 1.12 5.84 -8.77
N GLY A 167 0.23 6.83 -8.79
CA GLY A 167 -1.20 6.59 -8.64
C GLY A 167 -2.02 7.86 -8.52
N CYS A 168 -3.34 7.69 -8.38
CA CYS A 168 -4.24 8.76 -8.00
C CYS A 168 -3.98 9.18 -6.54
N SER A 169 -4.29 10.44 -6.21
CA SER A 169 -4.26 10.87 -4.81
C SER A 169 -5.37 10.18 -4.00
N VAL A 170 -5.09 9.88 -2.73
CA VAL A 170 -6.10 9.44 -1.78
C VAL A 170 -7.24 10.47 -1.74
N LYS A 171 -8.49 10.01 -1.72
CA LYS A 171 -9.68 10.86 -1.73
C LYS A 171 -10.10 11.19 -0.31
N TRP A 172 -9.60 12.30 0.20
CA TRP A 172 -9.87 12.75 1.56
C TRP A 172 -11.28 13.31 1.71
N GLU A 173 -11.94 12.98 2.82
CA GLU A 173 -13.27 13.47 3.14
C GLU A 173 -13.30 15.00 3.23
N GLY A 174 -14.35 15.62 2.66
CA GLY A 174 -14.55 17.06 2.71
C GLY A 174 -13.53 17.90 1.93
N LYS A 175 -12.74 17.30 1.03
CA LYS A 175 -11.77 18.01 0.19
C LYS A 175 -12.19 18.00 -1.28
N ASP A 176 -12.26 19.19 -1.86
CA ASP A 176 -12.49 19.36 -3.30
C ASP A 176 -11.23 18.99 -4.12
N SER A 177 -10.06 19.14 -3.49
CA SER A 177 -8.76 18.77 -4.05
C SER A 177 -8.10 17.72 -3.18
N HIS A 178 -7.99 16.50 -3.69
CA HIS A 178 -7.51 15.32 -2.97
C HIS A 178 -6.01 15.09 -3.05
N TRP A 179 -5.22 16.09 -3.39
CA TRP A 179 -3.77 15.96 -3.53
C TRP A 179 -2.99 16.09 -2.21
N MET A 180 -3.67 16.59 -1.15
CA MET A 180 -3.08 16.72 0.20
C MET A 180 -4.01 16.10 1.25
N PRO A 181 -3.44 15.51 2.32
CA PRO A 181 -4.23 15.06 3.47
C PRO A 181 -4.91 16.27 4.17
N PRO A 182 -5.97 16.01 4.99
CA PRO A 182 -6.73 17.08 5.69
C PRO A 182 -5.87 17.93 6.60
N GLU A 183 -4.90 17.35 7.26
CA GLU A 183 -3.90 18.04 8.04
C GLU A 183 -2.58 17.98 7.28
N ALA A 184 -1.93 19.13 7.13
CA ALA A 184 -0.59 19.16 6.58
C ALA A 184 0.30 18.31 7.48
N VAL A 185 0.58 17.07 7.08
CA VAL A 185 1.66 16.32 7.68
C VAL A 185 2.89 17.19 7.45
N SER A 186 3.39 17.76 8.52
CA SER A 186 4.66 18.45 8.51
C SER A 186 5.70 17.46 8.04
N TYR A 187 5.96 17.42 6.75
CA TYR A 187 7.18 16.87 6.22
C TYR A 187 8.31 17.75 6.75
N THR A 188 8.76 17.43 7.96
CA THR A 188 10.07 17.90 8.39
C THR A 188 11.03 17.38 7.34
N HIS A 189 11.52 18.31 6.56
CA HIS A 189 12.42 18.15 5.46
C HIS A 189 13.39 16.99 5.67
N LEU A 190 13.37 15.99 4.79
CA LEU A 190 14.56 15.24 4.46
C LEU A 190 15.53 16.24 3.81
N THR A 191 16.28 16.94 4.64
CA THR A 191 17.50 17.58 4.19
C THR A 191 18.43 16.45 3.78
N LEU A 192 18.59 16.29 2.47
CA LEU A 192 19.70 15.52 1.93
C LEU A 192 20.97 16.04 2.60
N PRO A 193 21.85 15.18 3.15
CA PRO A 193 23.12 15.64 3.65
C PRO A 193 23.85 16.30 2.50
N THR A 194 24.16 17.57 2.65
CA THR A 194 24.99 18.33 1.73
C THR A 194 26.36 17.64 1.78
N ILE A 195 26.76 17.02 0.67
CA ILE A 195 28.13 16.56 0.50
C ILE A 195 28.98 17.81 0.40
N VAL A 196 29.63 18.18 1.49
CA VAL A 196 30.68 19.18 1.46
C VAL A 196 31.90 18.50 0.85
N SER A 197 32.18 18.81 -0.41
CA SER A 197 33.44 18.45 -1.05
C SER A 197 34.54 19.27 -0.40
N VAL A 198 35.51 18.62 0.19
CA VAL A 198 36.82 19.18 0.56
C VAL A 198 37.75 18.99 -0.62
#